data_73a2bd4e9c1541f0e6767b5251675ca4
#
_entry.id   73a2bd4e9c1541f0e6767b5251675ca4
#
_cell.length_a   1.000
_cell.length_b   1.000
_cell.length_c   1.000
_cell.angle_alpha   90.00
_cell.angle_beta   90.00
_cell.angle_gamma   90.00
#
_symmetry.space_group_name_H-M   'P 1'
#
loop_
_entity.id
_entity.type
_entity.pdbx_description
1 polymer ?
#
loop_
_entity_poly.entity_id
_entity_poly.type
_entity_poly.pdbx_seq_one_letter_code
_entity_poly.pdbx_strand_id
1 'polypeptide(L)'
;MSHALAEKPRAPVLHEQRIEAGGVHWQLRRQGHGPALLLLHGTGASLHSWQALAAELQSHHTLWSLDLPGHARSGPLPARRRSLPGMAAALGDLLQALDLQPRAVLGHSAGAALMLRLALDGRLPGARLLGLNAALLPFDGWAGFLFPPLARLLALNPVVPWLAAWRAQDPAAVRRLIAATGSRLDEAGVAAYAALLRQPTHVAGVLAMMASWDLQGLQDALPRLQRPLHLLVADRDGTVPPAQA
;
A
#
# COMPACT_ATOMS: atom_id res chain seq x y z
N MET A 1 13.81 17.88 -47.72
CA MET A 1 13.97 17.98 -46.24
C MET A 1 12.60 17.73 -45.63
N SER A 2 12.39 16.49 -45.19
CA SER A 2 11.10 16.05 -44.62
C SER A 2 11.13 16.38 -43.12
N HIS A 3 10.26 17.33 -42.67
CA HIS A 3 10.02 17.57 -41.27
C HIS A 3 9.22 16.39 -40.73
N ALA A 4 9.88 15.52 -39.97
CA ALA A 4 9.20 14.57 -39.11
C ALA A 4 8.39 15.36 -38.06
N LEU A 5 7.07 15.35 -38.21
CA LEU A 5 6.14 15.87 -37.21
C LEU A 5 6.35 15.04 -35.94
N ALA A 6 6.90 15.65 -34.90
CA ALA A 6 6.98 15.04 -33.59
C ALA A 6 5.55 14.67 -33.16
N GLU A 7 5.25 13.38 -33.05
CA GLU A 7 3.98 12.89 -32.53
C GLU A 7 3.74 13.51 -31.15
N LYS A 8 2.62 14.25 -31.01
CA LYS A 8 2.18 14.76 -29.73
C LYS A 8 2.06 13.57 -28.76
N PRO A 9 2.61 13.68 -27.55
CA PRO A 9 2.49 12.61 -26.57
C PRO A 9 1.01 12.27 -26.39
N ARG A 10 0.65 11.02 -26.68
CA ARG A 10 -0.71 10.51 -26.42
C ARG A 10 -1.02 10.73 -24.95
N ALA A 11 -2.20 11.31 -24.67
CA ALA A 11 -2.69 11.44 -23.30
C ALA A 11 -2.61 10.08 -22.60
N PRO A 12 -2.09 10.01 -21.36
CA PRO A 12 -1.93 8.74 -20.67
C PRO A 12 -3.28 8.06 -20.48
N VAL A 13 -3.42 6.87 -21.03
CA VAL A 13 -4.67 6.11 -20.94
C VAL A 13 -4.75 5.53 -19.53
N LEU A 14 -5.73 6.00 -18.76
CA LEU A 14 -6.04 5.48 -17.43
C LEU A 14 -6.97 4.28 -17.58
N HIS A 15 -6.52 3.12 -17.16
CA HIS A 15 -7.33 1.90 -17.11
C HIS A 15 -7.54 1.45 -15.66
N GLU A 16 -8.78 1.46 -15.20
CA GLU A 16 -9.18 0.76 -13.97
C GLU A 16 -9.72 -0.61 -14.35
N GLN A 17 -9.30 -1.62 -13.61
CA GLN A 17 -9.75 -2.99 -13.84
C GLN A 17 -9.94 -3.74 -12.52
N ARG A 18 -10.80 -4.74 -12.57
CA ARG A 18 -10.95 -5.71 -11.49
C ARG A 18 -10.51 -7.07 -11.99
N ILE A 19 -9.75 -7.77 -11.17
CA ILE A 19 -9.26 -9.11 -11.47
C ILE A 19 -9.36 -9.98 -10.22
N GLU A 20 -9.69 -11.26 -10.42
CA GLU A 20 -9.67 -12.24 -9.36
C GLU A 20 -8.38 -13.05 -9.45
N ALA A 21 -7.57 -13.00 -8.39
CA ALA A 21 -6.33 -13.77 -8.30
C ALA A 21 -5.96 -14.00 -6.83
N GLY A 22 -5.35 -15.15 -6.53
CA GLY A 22 -4.91 -15.50 -5.18
C GLY A 22 -6.03 -15.50 -4.13
N GLY A 23 -7.30 -15.65 -4.56
CA GLY A 23 -8.49 -15.61 -3.70
C GLY A 23 -8.90 -14.20 -3.27
N VAL A 24 -8.53 -13.17 -4.03
CA VAL A 24 -8.90 -11.77 -3.82
C VAL A 24 -9.48 -11.21 -5.12
N HIS A 25 -10.56 -10.43 -5.00
CA HIS A 25 -11.03 -9.54 -6.06
C HIS A 25 -10.25 -8.24 -5.94
N TRP A 26 -9.26 -8.04 -6.80
CA TRP A 26 -8.37 -6.89 -6.78
C TRP A 26 -8.96 -5.71 -7.56
N GLN A 27 -8.80 -4.51 -7.03
CA GLN A 27 -8.95 -3.26 -7.78
C GLN A 27 -7.57 -2.77 -8.18
N LEU A 28 -7.39 -2.52 -9.46
CA LEU A 28 -6.13 -2.09 -10.06
C LEU A 28 -6.35 -0.83 -10.90
N ARG A 29 -5.28 -0.05 -11.00
CA ARG A 29 -5.18 1.06 -11.94
C ARG A 29 -3.87 0.94 -12.69
N ARG A 30 -3.95 0.97 -14.02
CA ARG A 30 -2.80 1.04 -14.91
C ARG A 30 -2.84 2.38 -15.64
N GLN A 31 -1.71 3.10 -15.65
CA GLN A 31 -1.58 4.35 -16.37
C GLN A 31 -0.14 4.59 -16.83
N GLY A 32 0.02 5.45 -17.87
CA GLY A 32 1.32 5.79 -18.41
C GLY A 32 1.88 4.76 -19.40
N HIS A 33 3.13 4.93 -19.78
CA HIS A 33 3.86 4.09 -20.74
C HIS A 33 5.33 3.96 -20.35
N GLY A 34 5.99 2.91 -20.83
CA GLY A 34 7.37 2.60 -20.50
C GLY A 34 7.52 1.41 -19.55
N PRO A 35 8.69 1.26 -18.89
CA PRO A 35 8.93 0.15 -17.96
C PRO A 35 7.91 0.11 -16.82
N ALA A 36 7.49 -1.10 -16.44
CA ALA A 36 6.49 -1.29 -15.40
C ALA A 36 7.04 -0.91 -14.02
N LEU A 37 6.29 -0.08 -13.28
CA LEU A 37 6.50 0.29 -11.88
C LEU A 37 5.28 -0.09 -11.07
N LEU A 38 5.47 -0.97 -10.09
CA LEU A 38 4.41 -1.39 -9.15
C LEU A 38 4.40 -0.47 -7.94
N LEU A 39 3.22 0.00 -7.54
CA LEU A 39 3.00 0.94 -6.43
C LEU A 39 2.15 0.27 -5.35
N LEU A 40 2.71 0.08 -4.15
CA LEU A 40 2.08 -0.58 -3.01
C LEU A 40 1.86 0.41 -1.87
N HIS A 41 0.61 0.74 -1.60
CA HIS A 41 0.24 1.70 -0.54
C HIS A 41 0.39 1.11 0.87
N GLY A 42 0.36 1.97 1.89
CA GLY A 42 0.42 1.59 3.30
C GLY A 42 -0.95 1.24 3.89
N THR A 43 -0.96 0.77 5.14
CA THR A 43 -2.16 0.45 5.90
C THR A 43 -3.11 1.65 5.96
N GLY A 44 -4.40 1.43 5.69
CA GLY A 44 -5.44 2.46 5.75
C GLY A 44 -5.49 3.41 4.54
N ALA A 45 -4.60 3.22 3.56
CA ALA A 45 -4.57 3.98 2.32
C ALA A 45 -5.27 3.23 1.17
N SER A 46 -5.10 3.67 -0.07
CA SER A 46 -5.53 2.99 -1.28
C SER A 46 -4.69 3.44 -2.48
N LEU A 47 -4.96 2.92 -3.66
CA LEU A 47 -4.30 3.29 -4.90
C LEU A 47 -4.32 4.81 -5.19
N HIS A 48 -5.29 5.56 -4.63
CA HIS A 48 -5.37 7.02 -4.83
C HIS A 48 -4.19 7.77 -4.19
N SER A 49 -3.55 7.21 -3.15
CA SER A 49 -2.40 7.81 -2.48
C SER A 49 -1.22 8.06 -3.42
N TRP A 50 -1.20 7.38 -4.56
CA TRP A 50 -0.18 7.53 -5.58
C TRP A 50 -0.50 8.58 -6.65
N GLN A 51 -1.67 9.25 -6.57
CA GLN A 51 -2.15 10.10 -7.65
C GLN A 51 -1.19 11.23 -8.02
N ALA A 52 -0.63 11.94 -7.04
CA ALA A 52 0.33 13.01 -7.28
C ALA A 52 1.63 12.48 -7.92
N LEU A 53 2.21 11.42 -7.33
CA LEU A 53 3.41 10.79 -7.86
C LEU A 53 3.18 10.19 -9.26
N ALA A 54 2.00 9.63 -9.49
CA ALA A 54 1.65 9.04 -10.77
C ALA A 54 1.56 10.09 -11.88
N ALA A 55 1.11 11.31 -11.58
CA ALA A 55 1.10 12.41 -12.55
C ALA A 55 2.50 12.74 -13.06
N GLU A 56 3.50 12.67 -12.19
CA GLU A 56 4.90 12.94 -12.54
C GLU A 56 5.57 11.78 -13.30
N LEU A 57 5.27 10.54 -12.93
CA LEU A 57 5.99 9.37 -13.44
C LEU A 57 5.37 8.73 -14.68
N GLN A 58 4.10 8.99 -15.00
CA GLN A 58 3.35 8.32 -16.07
C GLN A 58 3.91 8.57 -17.49
N SER A 59 4.67 9.65 -17.68
CA SER A 59 5.33 9.95 -18.96
C SER A 59 6.54 9.05 -19.25
N HIS A 60 7.05 8.35 -18.24
CA HIS A 60 8.26 7.53 -18.34
C HIS A 60 8.09 6.09 -17.87
N HIS A 61 6.95 5.78 -17.19
CA HIS A 61 6.69 4.48 -16.62
C HIS A 61 5.25 4.04 -16.84
N THR A 62 5.04 2.75 -17.05
CA THR A 62 3.73 2.13 -16.91
C THR A 62 3.51 1.85 -15.42
N LEU A 63 2.64 2.63 -14.79
CA LEU A 63 2.36 2.55 -13.36
C LEU A 63 1.23 1.56 -13.11
N TRP A 64 1.49 0.62 -12.20
CA TRP A 64 0.52 -0.33 -11.70
C TRP A 64 0.28 -0.04 -10.22
N SER A 65 -0.85 0.54 -9.90
CA SER A 65 -1.29 0.75 -8.52
C SER A 65 -2.50 -0.12 -8.21
N LEU A 66 -2.62 -0.56 -6.97
CA LEU A 66 -3.69 -1.47 -6.56
C LEU A 66 -4.15 -1.13 -5.14
N ASP A 67 -5.37 -1.52 -4.82
CA ASP A 67 -5.84 -1.55 -3.44
C ASP A 67 -5.42 -2.87 -2.80
N LEU A 68 -4.76 -2.83 -1.65
CA LEU A 68 -4.37 -4.02 -0.90
C LEU A 68 -5.61 -4.81 -0.44
N PRO A 69 -5.50 -6.12 -0.18
CA PRO A 69 -6.63 -6.92 0.28
C PRO A 69 -7.34 -6.32 1.49
N GLY A 70 -8.67 -6.18 1.40
CA GLY A 70 -9.51 -5.56 2.42
C GLY A 70 -9.47 -4.03 2.46
N HIS A 71 -8.73 -3.38 1.55
CA HIS A 71 -8.70 -1.92 1.43
C HIS A 71 -9.53 -1.45 0.25
N ALA A 72 -10.19 -0.30 0.45
CA ALA A 72 -10.99 0.39 -0.57
C ALA A 72 -11.92 -0.55 -1.36
N ARG A 73 -11.58 -0.84 -2.61
CA ARG A 73 -12.39 -1.65 -3.52
C ARG A 73 -11.90 -3.08 -3.70
N SER A 74 -10.76 -3.46 -3.09
CA SER A 74 -10.29 -4.84 -3.11
C SER A 74 -10.97 -5.68 -2.03
N GLY A 75 -11.30 -6.93 -2.38
CA GLY A 75 -11.91 -7.88 -1.47
C GLY A 75 -10.94 -8.29 -0.32
N PRO A 76 -11.49 -8.75 0.81
CA PRO A 76 -10.68 -9.21 1.93
C PRO A 76 -10.10 -10.60 1.69
N LEU A 77 -8.96 -10.90 2.30
CA LEU A 77 -8.45 -12.26 2.43
C LEU A 77 -9.17 -13.01 3.57
N PRO A 78 -9.29 -14.35 3.47
CA PRO A 78 -9.67 -15.18 4.61
C PRO A 78 -8.74 -14.95 5.82
N ALA A 79 -9.26 -15.08 7.03
CA ALA A 79 -8.55 -14.73 8.26
C ALA A 79 -7.14 -15.36 8.35
N ARG A 80 -7.00 -16.65 7.95
CA ARG A 80 -5.73 -17.38 7.96
C ARG A 80 -4.67 -16.84 6.97
N ARG A 81 -5.05 -15.98 6.02
CA ARG A 81 -4.17 -15.42 4.98
C ARG A 81 -3.96 -13.90 5.10
N ARG A 82 -4.41 -13.27 6.19
CA ARG A 82 -4.27 -11.81 6.40
C ARG A 82 -2.91 -11.38 6.92
N SER A 83 -2.04 -12.34 7.28
CA SER A 83 -0.66 -12.07 7.67
C SER A 83 0.18 -11.55 6.51
N LEU A 84 1.34 -10.94 6.81
CA LEU A 84 2.27 -10.44 5.80
C LEU A 84 2.64 -11.52 4.75
N PRO A 85 3.02 -12.75 5.11
CA PRO A 85 3.29 -13.80 4.11
C PRO A 85 2.05 -14.16 3.27
N GLY A 86 0.87 -14.22 3.89
CA GLY A 86 -0.36 -14.57 3.17
C GLY A 86 -0.81 -13.50 2.19
N MET A 87 -0.66 -12.22 2.54
CA MET A 87 -0.92 -11.09 1.64
C MET A 87 0.11 -11.02 0.51
N ALA A 88 1.39 -11.27 0.82
CA ALA A 88 2.44 -11.32 -0.19
C ALA A 88 2.22 -12.47 -1.18
N ALA A 89 1.82 -13.65 -0.70
CA ALA A 89 1.48 -14.78 -1.57
C ALA A 89 0.32 -14.42 -2.52
N ALA A 90 -0.77 -13.82 -2.01
CA ALA A 90 -1.90 -13.39 -2.84
C ALA A 90 -1.49 -12.33 -3.88
N LEU A 91 -0.62 -11.38 -3.51
CA LEU A 91 -0.08 -10.38 -4.44
C LEU A 91 0.84 -11.02 -5.48
N GLY A 92 1.66 -12.00 -5.09
CA GLY A 92 2.47 -12.79 -6.03
C GLY A 92 1.61 -13.55 -7.05
N ASP A 93 0.49 -14.14 -6.61
CA ASP A 93 -0.48 -14.80 -7.49
C ASP A 93 -1.13 -13.79 -8.46
N LEU A 94 -1.40 -12.56 -8.00
CA LEU A 94 -1.89 -11.48 -8.86
C LEU A 94 -0.86 -11.11 -9.94
N LEU A 95 0.41 -10.90 -9.55
CA LEU A 95 1.47 -10.56 -10.52
C LEU A 95 1.63 -11.67 -11.57
N GLN A 96 1.52 -12.91 -11.17
CA GLN A 96 1.56 -14.06 -12.09
C GLN A 96 0.33 -14.07 -13.03
N ALA A 97 -0.87 -13.83 -12.51
CA ALA A 97 -2.09 -13.78 -13.31
C ALA A 97 -2.09 -12.64 -14.35
N LEU A 98 -1.37 -11.56 -14.06
CA LEU A 98 -1.17 -10.42 -14.95
C LEU A 98 0.02 -10.59 -15.92
N ASP A 99 0.81 -11.65 -15.77
CA ASP A 99 2.14 -11.77 -16.40
C ASP A 99 2.99 -10.51 -16.18
N LEU A 100 2.89 -9.93 -14.98
CA LEU A 100 3.51 -8.66 -14.65
C LEU A 100 4.86 -8.86 -13.94
N GLN A 101 5.92 -8.49 -14.62
CA GLN A 101 7.27 -8.42 -14.06
C GLN A 101 7.70 -6.95 -13.95
N PRO A 102 7.47 -6.29 -12.80
CA PRO A 102 7.80 -4.89 -12.65
C PRO A 102 9.31 -4.67 -12.67
N ARG A 103 9.74 -3.61 -13.38
CA ARG A 103 11.14 -3.18 -13.38
C ARG A 103 11.57 -2.56 -12.06
N ALA A 104 10.61 -1.99 -11.35
CA ALA A 104 10.78 -1.46 -10.00
C ALA A 104 9.49 -1.61 -9.20
N VAL A 105 9.62 -1.66 -7.88
CA VAL A 105 8.50 -1.65 -6.95
C VAL A 105 8.74 -0.55 -5.94
N LEU A 106 7.73 0.27 -5.72
CA LEU A 106 7.71 1.32 -4.72
C LEU A 106 6.67 0.97 -3.67
N GLY A 107 7.12 0.72 -2.45
CA GLY A 107 6.26 0.42 -1.31
C GLY A 107 6.29 1.53 -0.28
N HIS A 108 5.12 1.94 0.20
CA HIS A 108 4.98 2.89 1.30
C HIS A 108 4.57 2.15 2.57
N SER A 109 5.27 2.40 3.69
CA SER A 109 4.93 1.84 5.00
C SER A 109 4.77 0.31 4.93
N ALA A 110 3.59 -0.25 5.25
CA ALA A 110 3.29 -1.69 5.12
C ALA A 110 3.44 -2.22 3.68
N GLY A 111 3.23 -1.38 2.66
CA GLY A 111 3.48 -1.76 1.26
C GLY A 111 4.96 -2.07 0.98
N ALA A 112 5.89 -1.43 1.71
CA ALA A 112 7.31 -1.76 1.64
C ALA A 112 7.62 -3.13 2.26
N ALA A 113 6.97 -3.48 3.37
CA ALA A 113 7.09 -4.82 3.96
C ALA A 113 6.57 -5.91 2.99
N LEU A 114 5.44 -5.66 2.30
CA LEU A 114 4.92 -6.55 1.25
C LEU A 114 5.90 -6.70 0.09
N MET A 115 6.46 -5.59 -0.40
CA MET A 115 7.49 -5.58 -1.44
C MET A 115 8.68 -6.45 -1.05
N LEU A 116 9.19 -6.30 0.17
CA LEU A 116 10.34 -7.07 0.65
C LEU A 116 10.00 -8.55 0.83
N ARG A 117 8.82 -8.87 1.36
CA ARG A 117 8.37 -10.26 1.46
C ARG A 117 8.29 -10.92 0.08
N LEU A 118 7.70 -10.24 -0.92
CA LEU A 118 7.69 -10.72 -2.31
C LEU A 118 9.10 -10.92 -2.88
N ALA A 119 10.03 -9.99 -2.61
CA ALA A 119 11.39 -10.09 -3.08
C ALA A 119 12.14 -11.27 -2.47
N LEU A 120 11.96 -11.48 -1.15
CA LEU A 120 12.53 -12.62 -0.42
C LEU A 120 11.93 -13.96 -0.87
N ASP A 121 10.66 -13.97 -1.28
CA ASP A 121 9.97 -15.14 -1.85
C ASP A 121 10.32 -15.39 -3.34
N GLY A 122 11.23 -14.58 -3.92
CA GLY A 122 11.63 -14.72 -5.33
C GLY A 122 10.57 -14.27 -6.34
N ARG A 123 9.49 -13.60 -5.90
CA ARG A 123 8.36 -13.19 -6.74
C ARG A 123 8.59 -11.86 -7.50
N LEU A 124 9.75 -11.20 -7.27
CA LEU A 124 10.13 -9.95 -7.93
C LEU A 124 11.52 -10.08 -8.58
N PRO A 125 11.73 -10.97 -9.54
CA PRO A 125 13.04 -11.18 -10.15
C PRO A 125 13.52 -9.89 -10.82
N GLY A 126 14.74 -9.42 -10.47
CA GLY A 126 15.38 -8.27 -11.11
C GLY A 126 14.75 -6.89 -10.81
N ALA A 127 13.65 -6.80 -10.05
CA ALA A 127 13.02 -5.52 -9.74
C ALA A 127 13.88 -4.68 -8.80
N ARG A 128 13.97 -3.37 -9.03
CA ARG A 128 14.52 -2.41 -8.07
C ARG A 128 13.53 -2.21 -6.92
N LEU A 129 14.04 -2.16 -5.68
CA LEU A 129 13.22 -2.05 -4.48
C LEU A 129 13.38 -0.65 -3.86
N LEU A 130 12.26 0.07 -3.73
CA LEU A 130 12.22 1.41 -3.15
C LEU A 130 11.17 1.44 -2.04
N GLY A 131 11.60 1.78 -0.83
CA GLY A 131 10.72 1.95 0.33
C GLY A 131 10.55 3.42 0.68
N LEU A 132 9.31 3.87 0.83
CA LEU A 132 8.98 5.19 1.36
C LEU A 132 8.49 5.03 2.79
N ASN A 133 9.16 5.63 3.76
CA ASN A 133 8.84 5.49 5.19
C ASN A 133 8.47 4.04 5.52
N ALA A 134 9.39 3.14 5.20
CA ALA A 134 9.13 1.70 5.17
C ALA A 134 8.97 1.14 6.60
N ALA A 135 7.83 0.55 6.92
CA ALA A 135 7.58 -0.12 8.20
C ALA A 135 8.11 -1.56 8.16
N LEU A 136 9.40 -1.73 8.45
CA LEU A 136 10.11 -3.00 8.31
C LEU A 136 10.37 -3.71 9.64
N LEU A 137 10.35 -2.97 10.72
CA LEU A 137 10.61 -3.48 12.07
C LEU A 137 9.33 -3.46 12.90
N PRO A 138 9.18 -4.37 13.85
CA PRO A 138 8.13 -4.28 14.86
C PRO A 138 8.19 -2.93 15.58
N PHE A 139 7.05 -2.42 16.01
CA PHE A 139 7.02 -1.21 16.84
C PHE A 139 7.73 -1.47 18.17
N ASP A 140 8.61 -0.58 18.57
CA ASP A 140 9.34 -0.67 19.84
C ASP A 140 8.48 -0.25 21.04
N GLY A 141 8.85 -0.76 22.22
CA GLY A 141 8.30 -0.36 23.50
C GLY A 141 6.81 -0.70 23.68
N TRP A 142 6.10 0.14 24.44
CA TRP A 142 4.69 -0.08 24.80
C TRP A 142 3.75 -0.15 23.60
N ALA A 143 4.05 0.58 22.53
CA ALA A 143 3.25 0.55 21.30
C ALA A 143 3.29 -0.82 20.63
N GLY A 144 4.44 -1.44 20.51
CA GLY A 144 4.60 -2.79 19.98
C GLY A 144 3.90 -3.86 20.80
N PHE A 145 3.82 -3.66 22.11
CA PHE A 145 3.16 -4.62 23.01
C PHE A 145 1.64 -4.47 23.02
N LEU A 146 1.13 -3.23 23.03
CA LEU A 146 -0.31 -2.97 23.16
C LEU A 146 -1.07 -2.92 21.82
N PHE A 147 -0.40 -2.54 20.74
CA PHE A 147 -1.07 -2.30 19.47
C PHE A 147 -1.68 -3.58 18.84
N PRO A 148 -0.99 -4.74 18.78
CA PRO A 148 -1.56 -5.94 18.20
C PRO A 148 -2.77 -6.50 18.97
N PRO A 149 -2.77 -6.62 20.32
CA PRO A 149 -3.94 -7.09 21.05
C PRO A 149 -5.12 -6.11 20.98
N LEU A 150 -4.86 -4.79 21.00
CA LEU A 150 -5.89 -3.78 20.84
C LEU A 150 -6.51 -3.85 19.43
N ALA A 151 -5.69 -3.95 18.39
CA ALA A 151 -6.15 -4.11 17.01
C ALA A 151 -7.00 -5.39 16.85
N ARG A 152 -6.61 -6.51 17.50
CA ARG A 152 -7.41 -7.74 17.51
C ARG A 152 -8.76 -7.53 18.17
N LEU A 153 -8.80 -6.90 19.35
CA LEU A 153 -10.04 -6.60 20.06
C LEU A 153 -10.97 -5.72 19.21
N LEU A 154 -10.44 -4.67 18.60
CA LEU A 154 -11.20 -3.79 17.72
C LEU A 154 -11.67 -4.49 16.43
N ALA A 155 -10.86 -5.35 15.85
CA ALA A 155 -11.20 -6.12 14.65
C ALA A 155 -12.30 -7.17 14.90
N LEU A 156 -12.43 -7.67 16.14
CA LEU A 156 -13.47 -8.63 16.52
C LEU A 156 -14.83 -7.98 16.77
N ASN A 157 -14.86 -6.67 17.01
CA ASN A 157 -16.11 -5.96 17.29
C ASN A 157 -16.71 -5.39 15.99
N PRO A 158 -17.86 -5.90 15.52
CA PRO A 158 -18.47 -5.48 14.26
C PRO A 158 -18.99 -4.03 14.30
N VAL A 159 -19.17 -3.44 15.48
CA VAL A 159 -19.66 -2.06 15.64
C VAL A 159 -18.55 -1.04 15.38
N VAL A 160 -17.29 -1.39 15.68
CA VAL A 160 -16.14 -0.47 15.57
C VAL A 160 -15.98 0.11 14.16
N PRO A 161 -16.01 -0.68 13.07
CA PRO A 161 -15.94 -0.12 11.74
C PRO A 161 -17.04 0.88 11.40
N TRP A 162 -18.27 0.63 11.87
CA TRP A 162 -19.42 1.53 11.67
C TRP A 162 -19.26 2.83 12.46
N LEU A 163 -18.81 2.73 13.71
CA LEU A 163 -18.56 3.91 14.54
C LEU A 163 -17.44 4.77 13.95
N ALA A 164 -16.37 4.16 13.49
CA ALA A 164 -15.28 4.87 12.81
C ALA A 164 -15.76 5.55 11.51
N ALA A 165 -16.57 4.86 10.71
CA ALA A 165 -17.16 5.40 9.49
C ALA A 165 -18.12 6.55 9.78
N TRP A 166 -18.92 6.46 10.85
CA TRP A 166 -19.76 7.55 11.32
C TRP A 166 -18.91 8.74 11.79
N ARG A 167 -17.85 8.50 12.55
CA ARG A 167 -16.93 9.55 13.01
C ARG A 167 -16.23 10.26 11.85
N ALA A 168 -15.96 9.57 10.76
CA ALA A 168 -15.36 10.11 9.55
C ALA A 168 -16.31 11.00 8.73
N GLN A 169 -17.59 11.17 9.15
CA GLN A 169 -18.47 12.20 8.59
C GLN A 169 -17.98 13.61 8.96
N ASP A 170 -17.30 13.76 10.11
CA ASP A 170 -16.69 15.01 10.53
C ASP A 170 -15.32 15.20 9.85
N PRO A 171 -15.16 16.16 8.91
CA PRO A 171 -13.89 16.42 8.26
C PRO A 171 -12.78 16.79 9.25
N ALA A 172 -13.11 17.42 10.38
CA ALA A 172 -12.11 17.78 11.39
C ALA A 172 -11.55 16.53 12.10
N ALA A 173 -12.36 15.49 12.29
CA ALA A 173 -11.87 14.22 12.82
C ALA A 173 -10.87 13.55 11.84
N VAL A 174 -11.18 13.57 10.55
CA VAL A 174 -10.28 13.03 9.51
C VAL A 174 -8.97 13.82 9.45
N ARG A 175 -9.03 15.17 9.47
CA ARG A 175 -7.83 16.01 9.49
C ARG A 175 -6.95 15.72 10.71
N ARG A 176 -7.56 15.57 11.90
CA ARG A 176 -6.82 15.22 13.13
C ARG A 176 -6.14 13.86 13.02
N LEU A 177 -6.81 12.88 12.44
CA LEU A 177 -6.24 11.54 12.23
C LEU A 177 -5.03 11.62 11.27
N ILE A 178 -5.16 12.33 10.15
CA ILE A 178 -4.06 12.53 9.19
C ILE A 178 -2.90 13.28 9.85
N ALA A 179 -3.18 14.38 10.56
CA ALA A 179 -2.16 15.16 11.24
C ALA A 179 -1.40 14.35 12.32
N ALA A 180 -2.08 13.41 12.99
CA ALA A 180 -1.45 12.54 13.99
C ALA A 180 -0.40 11.59 13.39
N THR A 181 -0.43 11.34 12.08
CA THR A 181 0.62 10.59 11.37
C THR A 181 1.83 11.46 10.97
N GLY A 182 1.80 12.77 11.24
CA GLY A 182 2.79 13.71 10.74
C GLY A 182 2.54 14.20 9.30
N SER A 183 1.50 13.69 8.65
CA SER A 183 1.19 13.99 7.24
C SER A 183 0.46 15.33 7.10
N ARG A 184 0.71 15.99 5.96
CA ARG A 184 -0.02 17.17 5.52
C ARG A 184 -0.56 16.92 4.13
N LEU A 185 -1.88 16.92 3.98
CA LEU A 185 -2.58 16.74 2.72
C LEU A 185 -3.34 18.00 2.36
N ASP A 186 -3.50 18.22 1.06
CA ASP A 186 -4.44 19.21 0.53
C ASP A 186 -5.90 18.77 0.74
N GLU A 187 -6.84 19.62 0.38
CA GLU A 187 -8.28 19.33 0.54
C GLU A 187 -8.71 18.09 -0.23
N ALA A 188 -8.16 17.87 -1.43
CA ALA A 188 -8.48 16.71 -2.25
C ALA A 188 -7.99 15.42 -1.60
N GLY A 189 -6.78 15.43 -1.04
CA GLY A 189 -6.22 14.30 -0.28
C GLY A 189 -7.03 14.00 0.97
N VAL A 190 -7.41 15.03 1.76
CA VAL A 190 -8.27 14.85 2.94
C VAL A 190 -9.62 14.26 2.55
N ALA A 191 -10.25 14.76 1.46
CA ALA A 191 -11.53 14.24 0.97
C ALA A 191 -11.42 12.77 0.53
N ALA A 192 -10.32 12.39 -0.13
CA ALA A 192 -10.08 11.02 -0.55
C ALA A 192 -9.95 10.06 0.65
N TYR A 193 -9.17 10.43 1.68
CA TYR A 193 -9.08 9.65 2.91
C TYR A 193 -10.40 9.61 3.69
N ALA A 194 -11.16 10.71 3.73
CA ALA A 194 -12.49 10.73 4.32
C ALA A 194 -13.43 9.74 3.62
N ALA A 195 -13.39 9.69 2.28
CA ALA A 195 -14.17 8.73 1.50
C ALA A 195 -13.83 7.27 1.82
N LEU A 196 -12.56 6.95 2.09
CA LEU A 196 -12.13 5.62 2.54
C LEU A 196 -12.63 5.30 3.95
N LEU A 197 -12.39 6.20 4.90
CA LEU A 197 -12.77 6.01 6.30
C LEU A 197 -14.29 5.92 6.52
N ARG A 198 -15.11 6.50 5.63
CA ARG A 198 -16.57 6.37 5.63
C ARG A 198 -17.05 5.01 5.16
N GLN A 199 -16.18 4.12 4.70
CA GLN A 199 -16.52 2.76 4.30
C GLN A 199 -16.25 1.78 5.45
N PRO A 200 -17.26 1.22 6.12
CA PRO A 200 -17.04 0.26 7.20
C PRO A 200 -16.24 -0.97 6.77
N THR A 201 -16.40 -1.40 5.53
CA THR A 201 -15.66 -2.53 4.95
C THR A 201 -14.16 -2.24 4.84
N HIS A 202 -13.78 -1.00 4.45
CA HIS A 202 -12.39 -0.57 4.43
C HIS A 202 -11.81 -0.54 5.85
N VAL A 203 -12.51 0.08 6.81
CA VAL A 203 -12.06 0.12 8.20
C VAL A 203 -11.90 -1.27 8.79
N ALA A 204 -12.86 -2.17 8.53
CA ALA A 204 -12.77 -3.58 8.96
C ALA A 204 -11.56 -4.29 8.36
N GLY A 205 -11.27 -4.06 7.09
CA GLY A 205 -10.10 -4.61 6.40
C GLY A 205 -8.78 -4.11 6.99
N VAL A 206 -8.69 -2.80 7.27
CA VAL A 206 -7.53 -2.18 7.93
C VAL A 206 -7.29 -2.80 9.30
N LEU A 207 -8.32 -2.87 10.16
CA LEU A 207 -8.22 -3.46 11.49
C LEU A 207 -7.83 -4.95 11.43
N ALA A 208 -8.41 -5.69 10.49
CA ALA A 208 -8.10 -7.11 10.30
C ALA A 208 -6.65 -7.34 9.83
N MET A 209 -6.13 -6.47 8.96
CA MET A 209 -4.73 -6.47 8.57
C MET A 209 -3.84 -6.19 9.79
N MET A 210 -4.08 -5.11 10.52
CA MET A 210 -3.29 -4.73 11.71
C MET A 210 -3.29 -5.82 12.78
N ALA A 211 -4.44 -6.47 13.00
CA ALA A 211 -4.57 -7.57 13.96
C ALA A 211 -3.75 -8.83 13.60
N SER A 212 -3.40 -8.97 12.33
CA SER A 212 -2.66 -10.13 11.78
C SER A 212 -1.25 -9.77 11.31
N TRP A 213 -0.83 -8.49 11.50
CA TRP A 213 0.43 -7.99 10.98
C TRP A 213 1.56 -8.29 11.94
N ASP A 214 2.49 -9.12 11.48
CA ASP A 214 3.69 -9.50 12.23
C ASP A 214 4.90 -9.32 11.30
N LEU A 215 5.87 -8.55 11.76
CA LEU A 215 7.10 -8.22 11.03
C LEU A 215 8.32 -9.04 11.50
N GLN A 216 8.20 -9.82 12.58
CA GLN A 216 9.33 -10.57 13.11
C GLN A 216 9.95 -11.50 12.06
N GLY A 217 9.12 -12.27 11.35
CA GLY A 217 9.59 -13.16 10.29
C GLY A 217 10.16 -12.43 9.08
N LEU A 218 9.80 -11.17 8.85
CA LEU A 218 10.43 -10.31 7.84
C LEU A 218 11.80 -9.86 8.33
N GLN A 219 11.89 -9.34 9.55
CA GLN A 219 13.13 -8.87 10.17
C GLN A 219 14.19 -9.97 10.13
N ASP A 220 13.86 -11.20 10.53
CA ASP A 220 14.74 -12.36 10.53
C ASP A 220 15.20 -12.76 9.11
N ALA A 221 14.39 -12.43 8.11
CA ALA A 221 14.67 -12.74 6.71
C ALA A 221 15.45 -11.65 5.96
N LEU A 222 15.44 -10.39 6.42
CA LEU A 222 16.11 -9.27 5.76
C LEU A 222 17.59 -9.53 5.42
N PRO A 223 18.42 -10.16 6.27
CA PRO A 223 19.81 -10.47 5.93
C PRO A 223 19.99 -11.36 4.69
N ARG A 224 18.94 -12.05 4.26
CA ARG A 224 18.94 -12.88 3.03
C ARG A 224 18.64 -12.11 1.76
N LEU A 225 18.33 -10.82 1.87
CA LEU A 225 18.06 -9.97 0.71
C LEU A 225 19.36 -9.69 -0.06
N GLN A 226 19.56 -10.34 -1.21
CA GLN A 226 20.77 -10.26 -2.03
C GLN A 226 20.73 -9.13 -3.08
N ARG A 227 19.99 -8.06 -2.81
CA ARG A 227 19.87 -6.92 -3.73
C ARG A 227 19.76 -5.60 -2.99
N PRO A 228 20.12 -4.47 -3.62
CA PRO A 228 19.98 -3.16 -3.00
C PRO A 228 18.53 -2.83 -2.68
N LEU A 229 18.31 -2.28 -1.49
CA LEU A 229 17.09 -1.64 -1.05
C LEU A 229 17.35 -0.15 -0.87
N HIS A 230 16.57 0.68 -1.57
CA HIS A 230 16.64 2.13 -1.43
C HIS A 230 15.52 2.58 -0.49
N LEU A 231 15.86 3.26 0.59
CA LEU A 231 14.91 3.80 1.55
C LEU A 231 14.89 5.32 1.47
N LEU A 232 13.69 5.88 1.30
CA LEU A 232 13.44 7.30 1.44
C LEU A 232 12.66 7.51 2.73
N VAL A 233 13.21 8.30 3.62
CA VAL A 233 12.72 8.50 4.98
C VAL A 233 12.42 9.96 5.20
N ALA A 234 11.23 10.25 5.74
CA ALA A 234 10.85 11.61 6.11
C ALA A 234 11.25 11.89 7.56
N ASP A 235 11.99 12.97 7.80
CA ASP A 235 12.53 13.33 9.13
C ASP A 235 11.45 13.54 10.20
N ARG A 236 10.20 13.81 9.80
CA ARG A 236 9.07 14.13 10.69
C ARG A 236 7.97 13.08 10.67
N ASP A 237 8.24 11.87 10.23
CA ASP A 237 7.26 10.80 10.30
C ASP A 237 7.03 10.40 11.76
N GLY A 238 5.81 10.64 12.25
CA GLY A 238 5.41 10.28 13.60
C GLY A 238 4.97 8.82 13.75
N THR A 239 4.81 8.09 12.63
CA THR A 239 4.33 6.71 12.60
C THR A 239 5.48 5.72 12.44
N VAL A 240 6.39 6.02 11.50
CA VAL A 240 7.61 5.25 11.25
C VAL A 240 8.80 6.20 11.44
N PRO A 241 9.35 6.31 12.65
CA PRO A 241 10.46 7.20 12.92
C PRO A 241 11.67 6.88 12.03
N PRO A 242 12.48 7.89 11.65
CA PRO A 242 13.68 7.70 10.81
C PRO A 242 14.64 6.63 11.34
N ALA A 243 14.71 6.45 12.64
CA ALA A 243 15.56 5.45 13.27
C ALA A 243 15.13 3.99 13.00
N GLN A 244 13.96 3.76 12.39
CA GLN A 244 13.47 2.43 12.00
C GLN A 244 13.76 2.09 10.53
N ALA A 245 14.46 2.93 9.80
CA ALA A 245 14.80 2.71 8.40
C ALA A 245 16.19 2.10 8.20
#